data_e709fedbf7e1cab5ef0653449431212d
#
_entry.id   e709fedbf7e1cab5ef0653449431212d
#
_cell.length_a   1.000
_cell.length_b   1.000
_cell.length_c   1.000
_cell.angle_alpha   90.00
_cell.angle_beta   90.00
_cell.angle_gamma   90.00
#
_symmetry.space_group_name_H-M   'P 1'
#
loop_
_entity.id
_entity.type
_entity.pdbx_description
1 polymer ?
#
loop_
_entity_poly.entity_id
_entity_poly.type
_entity_poly.pdbx_seq_one_letter_code
_entity_poly.pdbx_strand_id
1 'polypeptide(L)'
;MASPSTASLGPEAEYLQALRDGRFCYQRTAEGRAVFPPRLAAPGDGAALEWAQSSGRGRVHAVTEQPQKPPAPSRIIAIVEMDEGFRLLSRIEAVAPVAIGQRLRAVIAGESDPPHVFFVPQGEQDEG
;
A
#
# COMPACT_ATOMS: atom_id res chain seq x y z
N MET A 1 26.57 -15.05 15.77
CA MET A 1 25.27 -15.52 15.52
C MET A 1 24.64 -14.76 14.37
N ALA A 2 23.95 -15.48 13.64
CA ALA A 2 23.24 -14.80 12.61
C ALA A 2 22.35 -13.77 13.28
N SER A 3 22.26 -12.65 12.70
CA SER A 3 21.30 -11.73 13.16
C SER A 3 19.96 -12.43 13.20
N PRO A 4 19.09 -11.97 14.03
CA PRO A 4 17.75 -12.47 14.00
C PRO A 4 17.27 -12.42 12.58
N SER A 5 16.77 -13.50 12.12
CA SER A 5 16.21 -13.49 10.80
C SER A 5 15.08 -12.49 10.75
N THR A 6 14.77 -12.02 9.55
CA THR A 6 13.63 -11.15 9.39
C THR A 6 12.37 -11.79 9.94
N ALA A 7 12.30 -13.12 9.86
CA ALA A 7 11.12 -13.81 10.37
C ALA A 7 10.91 -13.57 11.85
N SER A 8 12.00 -13.40 12.62
CA SER A 8 11.86 -13.16 14.04
C SER A 8 11.34 -11.77 14.36
N LEU A 9 11.31 -10.88 13.38
CA LEU A 9 10.81 -9.52 13.56
C LEU A 9 9.34 -9.38 13.23
N GLY A 10 8.74 -10.42 12.63
CA GLY A 10 7.32 -10.44 12.38
C GLY A 10 6.91 -9.88 11.04
N PRO A 11 5.62 -9.96 10.76
CA PRO A 11 5.12 -9.62 9.42
C PRO A 11 5.30 -8.17 9.03
N GLU A 12 5.17 -7.25 9.99
CA GLU A 12 5.34 -5.84 9.65
C GLU A 12 6.75 -5.57 9.19
N ALA A 13 7.75 -6.15 9.88
CA ALA A 13 9.13 -5.95 9.48
C ALA A 13 9.41 -6.57 8.13
N GLU A 14 8.79 -7.70 7.84
CA GLU A 14 8.93 -8.31 6.52
C GLU A 14 8.34 -7.43 5.44
N TYR A 15 7.20 -6.83 5.72
CA TYR A 15 6.57 -5.91 4.78
C TYR A 15 7.47 -4.72 4.49
N LEU A 16 8.05 -4.13 5.53
CA LEU A 16 8.92 -2.98 5.36
C LEU A 16 10.19 -3.36 4.60
N GLN A 17 10.72 -4.54 4.88
CA GLN A 17 11.91 -4.98 4.15
C GLN A 17 11.62 -5.15 2.67
N ALA A 18 10.44 -5.68 2.32
CA ALA A 18 10.07 -5.81 0.92
C ALA A 18 10.01 -4.44 0.25
N LEU A 19 9.48 -3.44 0.95
CA LEU A 19 9.45 -2.09 0.38
C LEU A 19 10.86 -1.55 0.15
N ARG A 20 11.79 -1.81 1.06
CA ARG A 20 13.17 -1.40 0.86
C ARG A 20 13.78 -2.05 -0.37
N ASP A 21 13.32 -3.26 -0.68
CA ASP A 21 13.76 -3.99 -1.86
C ASP A 21 12.97 -3.63 -3.12
N GLY A 22 12.06 -2.66 -3.02
CA GLY A 22 11.30 -2.20 -4.19
C GLY A 22 10.08 -3.05 -4.49
N ARG A 23 9.58 -3.81 -3.51
CA ARG A 23 8.41 -4.66 -3.71
C ARG A 23 7.28 -4.26 -2.77
N PHE A 24 6.10 -4.09 -3.32
CA PHE A 24 4.90 -3.80 -2.54
C PHE A 24 4.13 -5.11 -2.41
N CYS A 25 4.15 -5.67 -1.19
CA CYS A 25 3.62 -7.00 -0.95
C CYS A 25 2.42 -6.95 -0.02
N TYR A 26 1.59 -7.96 -0.11
CA TYR A 26 0.43 -8.14 0.76
C TYR A 26 0.35 -9.62 1.11
N GLN A 27 -0.50 -9.95 2.06
CA GLN A 27 -0.68 -11.33 2.48
C GLN A 27 -2.00 -11.85 1.95
N ARG A 28 -2.07 -13.15 1.75
CA ARG A 28 -3.31 -13.77 1.29
C ARG A 28 -3.43 -15.16 1.89
N THR A 29 -4.68 -15.64 1.98
CA THR A 29 -4.94 -17.00 2.41
C THR A 29 -4.76 -17.95 1.24
N ALA A 30 -4.82 -19.28 1.55
CA ALA A 30 -4.73 -20.27 0.50
C ALA A 30 -5.83 -20.13 -0.52
N GLU A 31 -7.00 -19.63 -0.11
CA GLU A 31 -8.11 -19.41 -1.04
C GLU A 31 -7.97 -18.12 -1.82
N GLY A 32 -6.93 -17.36 -1.57
CA GLY A 32 -6.72 -16.11 -2.32
C GLY A 32 -7.31 -14.88 -1.69
N ARG A 33 -7.83 -14.94 -0.46
CA ARG A 33 -8.38 -13.77 0.20
C ARG A 33 -7.23 -12.87 0.66
N ALA A 34 -7.24 -11.63 0.21
CA ALA A 34 -6.19 -10.67 0.55
C ALA A 34 -6.39 -10.17 1.98
N VAL A 35 -5.27 -9.97 2.67
CA VAL A 35 -5.25 -9.49 4.06
C VAL A 35 -4.24 -8.35 4.15
N PHE A 36 -4.69 -7.23 4.71
CA PHE A 36 -3.83 -6.06 4.91
C PHE A 36 -4.43 -5.26 6.06
N PRO A 37 -3.64 -4.72 6.97
CA PRO A 37 -2.18 -4.71 7.05
C PRO A 37 -1.59 -6.06 7.47
N PRO A 38 -0.25 -6.18 7.50
CA PRO A 38 0.38 -7.47 7.82
C PRO A 38 -0.04 -8.04 9.16
N ARG A 39 -0.27 -9.35 9.19
CA ARG A 39 -0.73 -10.05 10.38
C ARG A 39 -0.05 -11.40 10.47
N LEU A 40 -0.08 -11.99 11.66
CA LEU A 40 0.45 -13.34 11.86
C LEU A 40 -0.45 -14.39 11.25
N ALA A 41 -1.77 -14.14 11.27
CA ALA A 41 -2.74 -15.06 10.74
C ALA A 41 -3.94 -14.28 10.28
N ALA A 42 -4.78 -14.88 9.44
CA ALA A 42 -5.93 -14.19 8.89
C ALA A 42 -6.92 -13.82 10.00
N PRO A 43 -7.49 -12.62 9.94
CA PRO A 43 -8.52 -12.24 10.91
C PRO A 43 -9.72 -13.17 10.76
N GLY A 44 -10.34 -13.47 11.90
CA GLY A 44 -11.55 -14.25 11.94
C GLY A 44 -11.28 -15.72 12.14
N ASP A 45 -10.70 -16.40 11.17
CA ASP A 45 -10.54 -17.86 11.24
C ASP A 45 -9.12 -18.30 11.53
N GLY A 46 -8.16 -17.36 11.61
CA GLY A 46 -6.79 -17.73 11.92
C GLY A 46 -6.08 -18.48 10.81
N ALA A 47 -6.57 -18.41 9.58
CA ALA A 47 -5.96 -19.13 8.47
C ALA A 47 -4.53 -18.69 8.25
N ALA A 48 -3.70 -19.59 7.76
CA ALA A 48 -2.31 -19.29 7.43
C ALA A 48 -2.26 -18.28 6.28
N LEU A 49 -1.23 -17.45 6.30
CA LEU A 49 -1.06 -16.39 5.30
C LEU A 49 0.25 -16.61 4.56
N GLU A 50 0.24 -16.27 3.30
CA GLU A 50 1.45 -16.25 2.48
C GLU A 50 1.59 -14.87 1.86
N TRP A 51 2.83 -14.52 1.51
CA TRP A 51 3.11 -13.23 0.90
C TRP A 51 2.90 -13.31 -0.61
N ALA A 52 2.41 -12.21 -1.17
CA ALA A 52 2.29 -12.06 -2.61
C ALA A 52 2.64 -10.62 -2.96
N GLN A 53 3.07 -10.41 -4.19
CA GLN A 53 3.42 -9.07 -4.63
C GLN A 53 2.22 -8.45 -5.33
N SER A 54 1.91 -7.21 -4.95
CA SER A 54 0.82 -6.47 -5.57
C SER A 54 1.24 -5.96 -6.94
N SER A 55 0.27 -5.81 -7.81
CA SER A 55 0.48 -5.16 -9.10
C SER A 55 0.80 -3.68 -8.93
N GLY A 56 0.47 -3.13 -7.77
CA GLY A 56 0.60 -1.69 -7.55
C GLY A 56 -0.53 -0.88 -8.13
N ARG A 57 -1.59 -1.51 -8.59
CA ARG A 57 -2.70 -0.80 -9.22
C ARG A 57 -3.92 -0.89 -8.34
N GLY A 58 -4.66 0.21 -8.27
CA GLY A 58 -5.86 0.28 -7.48
C GLY A 58 -6.71 1.45 -7.90
N ARG A 59 -7.69 1.75 -7.07
CA ARG A 59 -8.59 2.86 -7.34
C ARG A 59 -8.98 3.52 -6.04
N VAL A 60 -9.43 4.76 -6.14
CA VAL A 60 -9.87 5.52 -4.98
C VAL A 60 -11.18 4.95 -4.49
N HIS A 61 -11.20 4.48 -3.24
CA HIS A 61 -12.43 4.05 -2.59
C HIS A 61 -13.07 5.19 -1.83
N ALA A 62 -12.26 6.00 -1.17
CA ALA A 62 -12.71 7.17 -0.42
C ALA A 62 -11.57 8.16 -0.42
N VAL A 63 -11.88 9.47 -0.39
CA VAL A 63 -10.83 10.48 -0.47
C VAL A 63 -11.26 11.70 0.34
N THR A 64 -10.26 12.36 0.93
CA THR A 64 -10.47 13.62 1.63
C THR A 64 -9.24 14.49 1.42
N GLU A 65 -9.44 15.81 1.48
CA GLU A 65 -8.33 16.75 1.44
C GLU A 65 -8.15 17.33 2.83
N GLN A 66 -6.90 17.37 3.27
CA GLN A 66 -6.55 17.98 4.56
C GLN A 66 -5.86 19.29 4.29
N PRO A 67 -6.45 20.41 4.70
CA PRO A 67 -5.78 21.70 4.52
C PRO A 67 -4.48 21.71 5.30
N GLN A 68 -3.47 22.32 4.73
CA GLN A 68 -2.19 22.53 5.38
C GLN A 68 -2.00 24.01 5.62
N LYS A 69 -1.13 24.32 6.56
CA LYS A 69 -0.80 25.72 6.82
C LYS A 69 -0.15 26.31 5.58
N PRO A 70 -0.67 27.44 5.07
CA PRO A 70 -0.05 28.06 3.90
C PRO A 70 1.42 28.35 4.15
N PRO A 71 2.26 28.26 3.09
CA PRO A 71 1.92 28.10 1.69
C PRO A 71 1.82 26.65 1.23
N ALA A 72 1.81 25.68 2.14
CA ALA A 72 1.78 24.28 1.76
C ALA A 72 0.45 23.94 1.09
N PRO A 73 0.47 23.10 0.04
CA PRO A 73 -0.79 22.67 -0.59
C PRO A 73 -1.54 21.71 0.32
N SER A 74 -2.82 21.52 0.04
CA SER A 74 -3.61 20.53 0.75
C SER A 74 -3.02 19.15 0.55
N ARG A 75 -3.19 18.29 1.56
CA ARG A 75 -2.76 16.92 1.49
C ARG A 75 -3.96 16.04 1.11
N ILE A 76 -3.78 15.17 0.15
CA ILE A 76 -4.84 14.29 -0.29
C ILE A 76 -4.62 12.93 0.38
N ILE A 77 -5.60 12.49 1.15
CA ILE A 77 -5.56 11.21 1.87
C ILE A 77 -6.72 10.37 1.34
N ALA A 78 -6.45 9.11 1.08
CA ALA A 78 -7.45 8.25 0.47
C ALA A 78 -7.38 6.85 1.02
N ILE A 79 -8.52 6.18 0.99
CA ILE A 79 -8.56 4.73 1.11
C ILE A 79 -8.50 4.20 -0.31
N VAL A 80 -7.46 3.42 -0.59
CA VAL A 80 -7.21 2.89 -1.92
C VAL A 80 -7.59 1.41 -1.90
N GLU A 81 -8.40 1.01 -2.87
CA GLU A 81 -8.74 -0.40 -3.06
C GLU A 81 -7.85 -0.96 -4.14
N MET A 82 -7.00 -1.92 -3.76
CA MET A 82 -6.07 -2.53 -4.69
C MET A 82 -6.79 -3.56 -5.54
N ASP A 83 -6.26 -3.79 -6.74
CA ASP A 83 -6.86 -4.76 -7.65
C ASP A 83 -6.90 -6.15 -7.02
N GLU A 84 -5.99 -6.44 -6.08
CA GLU A 84 -5.97 -7.74 -5.40
C GLU A 84 -7.04 -7.87 -4.33
N GLY A 85 -7.75 -6.79 -4.02
CA GLY A 85 -8.88 -6.89 -3.10
C GLY A 85 -8.66 -6.38 -1.69
N PHE A 86 -7.48 -5.87 -1.38
CA PHE A 86 -7.28 -5.28 -0.07
C PHE A 86 -7.31 -3.75 -0.17
N ARG A 87 -7.48 -3.11 0.97
CA ARG A 87 -7.56 -1.65 1.04
C ARG A 87 -6.51 -1.14 2.00
N LEU A 88 -6.04 0.08 1.76
CA LEU A 88 -5.11 0.73 2.66
C LEU A 88 -5.33 2.24 2.61
N LEU A 89 -4.98 2.89 3.72
CA LEU A 89 -5.02 4.34 3.80
C LEU A 89 -3.67 4.86 3.33
N SER A 90 -3.68 5.83 2.43
CA SER A 90 -2.44 6.33 1.87
C SER A 90 -2.61 7.75 1.37
N ARG A 91 -1.50 8.34 0.99
CA ARG A 91 -1.44 9.69 0.43
C ARG A 91 -1.46 9.58 -1.08
N ILE A 92 -2.11 10.55 -1.73
CA ILE A 92 -2.10 10.65 -3.17
C ILE A 92 -1.42 11.96 -3.55
N GLU A 93 -0.44 11.87 -4.45
CA GLU A 93 0.21 13.05 -5.01
C GLU A 93 -0.37 13.29 -6.39
N ALA A 94 -1.06 14.43 -6.54
CA ALA A 94 -1.73 14.76 -7.78
C ALA A 94 -1.81 16.27 -7.91
N VAL A 95 -1.82 16.73 -9.15
CA VAL A 95 -1.95 18.15 -9.42
C VAL A 95 -3.39 18.56 -9.69
N ALA A 96 -4.27 17.60 -9.88
CA ALA A 96 -5.67 17.85 -10.15
C ALA A 96 -6.50 17.16 -9.08
N PRO A 97 -7.77 17.55 -8.92
CA PRO A 97 -8.61 16.87 -7.94
C PRO A 97 -8.72 15.38 -8.22
N VAL A 98 -8.87 14.63 -7.16
CA VAL A 98 -8.94 13.18 -7.23
C VAL A 98 -10.36 12.76 -6.91
N ALA A 99 -10.92 11.89 -7.74
CA ALA A 99 -12.30 11.45 -7.61
C ALA A 99 -12.38 9.99 -7.16
N ILE A 100 -13.48 9.67 -6.48
CA ILE A 100 -13.76 8.27 -6.14
C ILE A 100 -13.84 7.46 -7.44
N GLY A 101 -13.20 6.29 -7.42
CA GLY A 101 -13.15 5.44 -8.59
C GLY A 101 -11.97 5.69 -9.51
N GLN A 102 -11.23 6.77 -9.29
CA GLN A 102 -10.10 7.09 -10.15
C GLN A 102 -9.01 6.04 -10.00
N ARG A 103 -8.44 5.63 -11.13
CA ARG A 103 -7.37 4.64 -11.11
C ARG A 103 -6.07 5.25 -10.61
N LEU A 104 -5.34 4.46 -9.85
CA LEU A 104 -4.12 4.90 -9.19
C LEU A 104 -3.02 3.87 -9.41
N ARG A 105 -1.80 4.36 -9.28
CA ARG A 105 -0.59 3.54 -9.34
C ARG A 105 0.23 3.80 -8.09
N ALA A 106 0.71 2.73 -7.48
CA ALA A 106 1.54 2.83 -6.28
C ALA A 106 2.95 3.25 -6.64
N VAL A 107 3.53 4.09 -5.80
CA VAL A 107 4.93 4.46 -5.87
C VAL A 107 5.56 4.04 -4.56
N ILE A 108 6.66 3.29 -4.65
CA ILE A 108 7.32 2.74 -3.47
C ILE A 108 8.46 3.68 -3.09
N ALA A 109 8.33 4.27 -1.90
CA ALA A 109 9.40 5.10 -1.34
C ALA A 109 10.25 4.21 -0.45
N GLY A 110 11.04 3.34 -1.07
CA GLY A 110 11.78 2.32 -0.35
C GLY A 110 12.97 2.85 0.41
N GLU A 111 13.45 4.03 0.03
CA GLU A 111 14.61 4.63 0.71
C GLU A 111 14.20 5.54 1.84
N SER A 112 12.91 5.76 2.02
CA SER A 112 12.43 6.56 3.15
C SER A 112 12.57 5.78 4.45
N ASP A 113 12.52 6.49 5.56
CA ASP A 113 12.60 5.89 6.88
C ASP A 113 11.41 6.36 7.71
N PRO A 114 10.39 5.52 7.88
CA PRO A 114 10.26 4.16 7.36
C PRO A 114 9.90 4.15 5.87
N PRO A 115 10.19 3.05 5.19
CA PRO A 115 9.73 2.92 3.81
C PRO A 115 8.22 2.88 3.77
N HIS A 116 7.65 3.39 2.69
CA HIS A 116 6.20 3.46 2.59
C HIS A 116 5.79 3.51 1.13
N VAL A 117 4.48 3.48 0.93
CA VAL A 117 3.88 3.55 -0.40
C VAL A 117 2.99 4.79 -0.44
N PHE A 118 3.02 5.50 -1.54
CA PHE A 118 2.01 6.51 -1.84
C PHE A 118 1.53 6.28 -3.26
N PHE A 119 0.53 7.05 -3.69
CA PHE A 119 -0.10 6.79 -4.97
C PHE A 119 -0.13 8.03 -5.83
N VAL A 120 -0.14 7.80 -7.14
CA VAL A 120 -0.33 8.85 -8.12
C VAL A 120 -1.43 8.40 -9.06
N PRO A 121 -2.15 9.37 -9.69
CA PRO A 121 -3.14 8.99 -10.69
C PRO A 121 -2.48 8.22 -11.82
N GLN A 122 -3.18 7.20 -12.29
CA GLN A 122 -2.72 6.46 -13.45
C GLN A 122 -3.08 7.28 -14.67
N GLY A 123 -2.08 7.85 -15.32
CA GLY A 123 -2.31 8.71 -16.45
C GLY A 123 -2.29 7.94 -17.75
N GLU A 124 -2.50 8.68 -18.85
CA GLU A 124 -2.54 8.05 -20.15
C GLU A 124 -1.20 7.45 -20.52
N GLN A 125 -0.11 8.10 -20.13
CA GLN A 125 1.21 7.58 -20.45
C GLN A 125 1.49 6.28 -19.72
N ASP A 126 0.74 5.97 -18.67
CA ASP A 126 0.91 4.73 -17.95
C ASP A 126 0.24 3.57 -18.64
N GLU A 127 -0.56 3.84 -19.66
CA GLU A 127 -1.26 2.80 -20.39
C GLU A 127 -0.44 2.26 -21.54
N GLY A 128 0.52 3.05 -21.97
CA GLY A 128 1.29 2.76 -23.17
C GLY A 128 2.23 1.63 -23.03
#